data_3b2cf1d4aaa5b1af2754b767bca6d83e
#
_entry.id   3b2cf1d4aaa5b1af2754b767bca6d83e
#
_cell.length_a   1.000
_cell.length_b   1.000
_cell.length_c   1.000
_cell.angle_alpha   90.00
_cell.angle_beta   90.00
_cell.angle_gamma   90.00
#
_symmetry.space_group_name_H-M   'P 1'
#
loop_
_entity.id
_entity.type
_entity.pdbx_description
1 polymer ?
#
loop_
_entity_poly.entity_id
_entity_poly.type
_entity_poly.pdbx_seq_one_letter_code
_entity_poly.pdbx_strand_id
1 'polypeptide(L)'
;MKKLLLLLISLGLIFGCAASANKRSLNDLPKSDFSVEIPAGWWKPQYVNKYLITKDGPFLQYVLIQQRPIDHPFKNTKKKLRKRMLPLESARIIIDEIASDRNITNFNVIENTPAIIDGHAGFKILFTYMDKKGSVFKTLYYGFISDNTFFNLRYNAATRHYYDKDIVDFQQILNSFKLVEG
;
A
#
# COMPACT_ATOMS: atom_id res chain seq x y z
N MET A 1 -53.00 34.99 43.86
CA MET A 1 -53.06 34.34 42.56
C MET A 1 -51.63 34.14 42.06
N LYS A 2 -51.05 32.93 42.29
CA LYS A 2 -49.67 32.62 42.01
C LYS A 2 -49.61 31.97 40.62
N LYS A 3 -48.93 32.62 39.69
CA LYS A 3 -48.64 32.03 38.36
C LYS A 3 -47.40 31.14 38.44
N LEU A 4 -47.62 29.86 38.27
CA LEU A 4 -46.56 28.82 38.23
C LEU A 4 -45.99 28.83 36.80
N LEU A 5 -44.74 29.24 36.65
CA LEU A 5 -44.00 29.23 35.38
C LEU A 5 -43.32 27.84 35.24
N LEU A 6 -43.86 26.98 34.39
CA LEU A 6 -43.29 25.70 34.03
C LEU A 6 -42.16 25.92 33.03
N LEU A 7 -40.90 25.72 33.48
CA LEU A 7 -39.71 25.74 32.65
C LEU A 7 -39.51 24.34 32.03
N LEU A 8 -39.89 24.20 30.76
CA LEU A 8 -39.60 22.98 29.99
C LEU A 8 -38.12 22.99 29.54
N ILE A 9 -37.31 22.16 30.24
CA ILE A 9 -35.95 21.87 29.84
C ILE A 9 -36.01 20.83 28.72
N SER A 10 -35.84 21.26 27.48
CA SER A 10 -35.66 20.36 26.34
C SER A 10 -34.24 19.80 26.34
N LEU A 11 -34.10 18.57 26.80
CA LEU A 11 -32.87 17.79 26.76
C LEU A 11 -32.66 17.32 25.31
N GLY A 12 -31.89 18.08 24.55
CA GLY A 12 -31.50 17.71 23.19
C GLY A 12 -30.57 16.51 23.20
N LEU A 13 -31.09 15.33 22.86
CA LEU A 13 -30.28 14.14 22.58
C LEU A 13 -29.47 14.39 21.31
N ILE A 14 -28.20 14.73 21.48
CA ILE A 14 -27.24 14.74 20.39
C ILE A 14 -26.92 13.27 20.06
N PHE A 15 -27.64 12.69 19.11
CA PHE A 15 -27.24 11.44 18.47
C PHE A 15 -25.98 11.73 17.63
N GLY A 16 -24.82 11.54 18.25
CA GLY A 16 -23.58 11.46 17.53
C GLY A 16 -23.64 10.22 16.62
N CYS A 17 -23.86 10.41 15.32
CA CYS A 17 -23.57 9.38 14.33
C CYS A 17 -22.07 9.10 14.36
N ALA A 18 -21.64 8.17 15.19
CA ALA A 18 -20.37 7.49 15.03
C ALA A 18 -20.48 6.72 13.71
N ALA A 19 -19.91 7.27 12.63
CA ALA A 19 -19.71 6.53 11.40
C ALA A 19 -18.83 5.33 11.73
N SER A 20 -19.45 4.18 12.00
CA SER A 20 -18.78 2.91 12.15
C SER A 20 -18.12 2.62 10.81
N ALA A 21 -16.81 2.85 10.72
CA ALA A 21 -16.02 2.42 9.59
C ALA A 21 -16.13 0.88 9.54
N ASN A 22 -16.94 0.41 8.60
CA ASN A 22 -17.21 -1.02 8.42
C ASN A 22 -15.89 -1.67 7.97
N LYS A 23 -15.10 -2.19 8.93
CA LYS A 23 -13.85 -2.91 8.68
C LYS A 23 -14.21 -4.26 8.10
N ARG A 24 -13.92 -4.48 6.83
CA ARG A 24 -14.00 -5.82 6.24
C ARG A 24 -13.00 -6.74 6.96
N SER A 25 -13.44 -7.95 7.25
CA SER A 25 -12.53 -9.01 7.72
C SER A 25 -11.44 -9.23 6.66
N LEU A 26 -10.21 -9.48 7.11
CA LEU A 26 -9.08 -9.81 6.23
C LEU A 26 -9.30 -11.12 5.48
N ASN A 27 -10.24 -11.96 5.94
CA ASN A 27 -10.67 -13.20 5.28
C ASN A 27 -11.47 -12.95 3.98
N ASP A 28 -11.94 -11.71 3.72
CA ASP A 28 -12.63 -11.32 2.49
C ASP A 28 -11.67 -10.85 1.36
N LEU A 29 -10.36 -11.12 1.51
CA LEU A 29 -9.39 -10.83 0.45
C LEU A 29 -9.67 -11.73 -0.77
N PRO A 30 -9.55 -11.22 -2.00
CA PRO A 30 -9.68 -12.07 -3.17
C PRO A 30 -8.67 -13.21 -3.09
N LYS A 31 -9.05 -14.40 -3.56
CA LYS A 31 -8.14 -15.55 -3.67
C LYS A 31 -6.89 -15.09 -4.42
N SER A 32 -5.75 -15.11 -3.74
CA SER A 32 -4.47 -14.64 -4.27
C SER A 32 -3.50 -15.82 -4.34
N ASP A 33 -2.57 -15.74 -5.27
CA ASP A 33 -1.50 -16.74 -5.42
C ASP A 33 -0.39 -16.52 -4.35
N PHE A 34 -0.72 -15.83 -3.26
CA PHE A 34 0.19 -15.57 -2.14
C PHE A 34 -0.58 -15.48 -0.82
N SER A 35 0.14 -15.69 0.27
CA SER A 35 -0.31 -15.43 1.64
C SER A 35 0.64 -14.49 2.37
N VAL A 36 0.13 -13.76 3.38
CA VAL A 36 0.89 -12.90 4.28
C VAL A 36 0.23 -12.88 5.65
N GLU A 37 1.03 -12.69 6.70
CA GLU A 37 0.55 -12.37 8.03
C GLU A 37 0.37 -10.85 8.17
N ILE A 38 -0.80 -10.43 8.64
CA ILE A 38 -1.11 -9.00 8.79
C ILE A 38 -1.06 -8.62 10.26
N PRO A 39 -0.18 -7.68 10.64
CA PRO A 39 -0.10 -7.20 12.01
C PRO A 39 -1.41 -6.57 12.50
N ALA A 40 -1.61 -6.56 13.81
CA ALA A 40 -2.80 -5.98 14.42
C ALA A 40 -2.97 -4.48 14.08
N GLY A 41 -4.22 -4.06 13.91
CA GLY A 41 -4.55 -2.67 13.61
C GLY A 41 -4.57 -2.31 12.12
N TRP A 42 -4.04 -3.16 11.25
CA TRP A 42 -4.18 -2.99 9.80
C TRP A 42 -5.55 -3.47 9.32
N TRP A 43 -6.12 -2.79 8.32
CA TRP A 43 -7.44 -3.09 7.78
C TRP A 43 -7.51 -2.81 6.29
N LYS A 44 -8.45 -3.49 5.60
CA LYS A 44 -8.69 -3.29 4.16
C LYS A 44 -9.81 -2.28 3.92
N PRO A 45 -9.59 -1.21 3.14
CA PRO A 45 -10.66 -0.30 2.72
C PRO A 45 -11.68 -1.01 1.83
N GLN A 46 -12.98 -0.82 2.07
CA GLN A 46 -14.06 -1.51 1.35
C GLN A 46 -14.11 -1.20 -0.16
N TYR A 47 -13.71 0.00 -0.55
CA TYR A 47 -13.76 0.50 -1.93
C TYR A 47 -12.54 0.11 -2.76
N VAL A 48 -11.63 -0.71 -2.23
CA VAL A 48 -10.39 -1.10 -2.92
C VAL A 48 -10.44 -2.58 -3.32
N ASN A 49 -10.49 -2.84 -4.64
CA ASN A 49 -10.46 -4.20 -5.21
C ASN A 49 -9.05 -4.76 -5.38
N LYS A 50 -8.06 -4.23 -4.64
CA LYS A 50 -6.66 -4.68 -4.65
C LYS A 50 -6.28 -5.18 -3.27
N TYR A 51 -5.20 -5.91 -3.16
CA TYR A 51 -4.62 -6.27 -1.87
C TYR A 51 -3.92 -5.03 -1.29
N LEU A 52 -4.70 -4.10 -0.81
CA LEU A 52 -4.27 -2.88 -0.15
C LEU A 52 -4.79 -2.88 1.28
N ILE A 53 -3.88 -2.68 2.22
CA ILE A 53 -4.19 -2.52 3.65
C ILE A 53 -3.59 -1.23 4.17
N THR A 54 -4.20 -0.69 5.19
CA THR A 54 -3.76 0.55 5.85
C THR A 54 -4.04 0.46 7.35
N LYS A 55 -3.39 1.31 8.13
CA LYS A 55 -3.60 1.43 9.59
C LYS A 55 -4.29 2.76 9.93
N ASP A 56 -3.77 3.86 9.43
CA ASP A 56 -4.25 5.22 9.70
C ASP A 56 -5.02 5.85 8.51
N GLY A 57 -5.22 5.09 7.45
CA GLY A 57 -5.92 5.52 6.24
C GLY A 57 -5.03 5.57 4.99
N PRO A 58 -5.56 5.20 3.80
CA PRO A 58 -4.77 4.98 2.59
C PRO A 58 -4.15 6.25 2.00
N PHE A 59 -4.55 7.43 2.44
CA PHE A 59 -3.94 8.71 2.07
C PHE A 59 -2.73 9.07 2.95
N LEU A 60 -2.55 8.40 4.09
CA LEU A 60 -1.45 8.62 5.03
C LEU A 60 -0.39 7.55 4.91
N GLN A 61 -0.81 6.29 4.83
CA GLN A 61 0.06 5.14 4.62
C GLN A 61 -0.73 3.93 4.14
N TYR A 62 -0.07 3.05 3.38
CA TYR A 62 -0.64 1.77 2.97
C TYR A 62 0.46 0.75 2.64
N VAL A 63 0.12 -0.52 2.77
CA VAL A 63 0.83 -1.62 2.12
C VAL A 63 -0.01 -2.08 0.93
N LEU A 64 0.61 -2.25 -0.21
CA LEU A 64 -0.03 -2.76 -1.42
C LEU A 64 0.78 -3.94 -1.95
N ILE A 65 0.11 -5.08 -2.12
CA ILE A 65 0.65 -6.25 -2.79
C ILE A 65 -0.08 -6.42 -4.12
N GLN A 66 0.68 -6.60 -5.18
CA GLN A 66 0.15 -6.74 -6.52
C GLN A 66 0.86 -7.85 -7.28
N GLN A 67 0.11 -8.49 -8.16
CA GLN A 67 0.61 -9.40 -9.18
C GLN A 67 0.16 -8.94 -10.56
N ARG A 68 0.97 -9.15 -11.59
CA ARG A 68 0.63 -8.83 -12.98
C ARG A 68 1.42 -9.71 -13.94
N PRO A 69 0.87 -10.03 -15.12
CA PRO A 69 1.64 -10.66 -16.19
C PRO A 69 2.83 -9.78 -16.62
N ILE A 70 3.99 -10.41 -16.85
CA ILE A 70 5.22 -9.69 -17.24
C ILE A 70 5.11 -9.05 -18.62
N ASP A 71 4.34 -9.62 -19.53
CA ASP A 71 4.14 -9.18 -20.91
C ASP A 71 3.14 -8.01 -21.04
N HIS A 72 2.38 -7.70 -19.98
CA HIS A 72 1.53 -6.51 -19.98
C HIS A 72 2.40 -5.23 -19.96
N PRO A 73 2.18 -4.29 -20.92
CA PRO A 73 2.93 -3.04 -20.92
C PRO A 73 2.58 -2.17 -19.71
N PHE A 74 3.57 -1.49 -19.16
CA PHE A 74 3.35 -0.48 -18.13
C PHE A 74 2.57 0.73 -18.68
N LYS A 75 1.81 1.38 -17.82
CA LYS A 75 0.88 2.44 -18.22
C LYS A 75 1.58 3.66 -18.82
N ASN A 76 2.65 4.13 -18.18
CA ASN A 76 3.31 5.38 -18.56
C ASN A 76 4.37 5.12 -19.64
N THR A 77 5.29 4.22 -19.39
CA THR A 77 6.46 3.95 -20.26
C THR A 77 6.18 3.00 -21.42
N LYS A 78 5.09 2.22 -21.37
CA LYS A 78 4.77 1.13 -22.31
C LYS A 78 5.82 0.00 -22.32
N LYS A 79 6.84 0.03 -21.46
CA LYS A 79 7.83 -1.03 -21.30
C LYS A 79 7.17 -2.29 -20.74
N LYS A 80 7.82 -3.45 -20.98
CA LYS A 80 7.41 -4.76 -20.48
C LYS A 80 8.54 -5.39 -19.70
N LEU A 81 8.22 -6.28 -18.77
CA LEU A 81 9.19 -7.18 -18.14
C LEU A 81 9.37 -8.44 -19.00
N ARG A 82 10.42 -9.20 -18.71
CA ARG A 82 10.74 -10.47 -19.39
C ARG A 82 11.18 -11.51 -18.35
N LYS A 83 10.87 -12.78 -18.56
CA LYS A 83 11.07 -13.88 -17.61
C LYS A 83 12.50 -14.00 -17.06
N ARG A 84 13.52 -13.70 -17.85
CA ARG A 84 14.92 -13.84 -17.47
C ARG A 84 15.64 -12.51 -17.25
N MET A 85 14.89 -11.46 -16.94
CA MET A 85 15.51 -10.19 -16.57
C MET A 85 16.26 -10.31 -15.25
N LEU A 86 17.42 -9.68 -15.17
CA LEU A 86 18.12 -9.53 -13.90
C LEU A 86 17.30 -8.62 -12.95
N PRO A 87 17.40 -8.83 -11.63
CA PRO A 87 16.66 -8.02 -10.67
C PRO A 87 16.80 -6.50 -10.89
N LEU A 88 18.02 -6.00 -11.06
CA LEU A 88 18.26 -4.56 -11.26
C LEU A 88 17.81 -4.02 -12.63
N GLU A 89 17.72 -4.87 -13.66
CA GLU A 89 17.11 -4.50 -14.94
C GLU A 89 15.59 -4.30 -14.76
N SER A 90 14.95 -5.23 -14.05
CA SER A 90 13.54 -5.12 -13.70
C SER A 90 13.26 -3.89 -12.84
N ALA A 91 14.11 -3.63 -11.83
CA ALA A 91 14.03 -2.44 -10.98
C ALA A 91 14.09 -1.14 -11.80
N ARG A 92 14.97 -1.07 -12.83
CA ARG A 92 15.09 0.11 -13.69
C ARG A 92 13.79 0.39 -14.45
N ILE A 93 13.12 -0.64 -14.97
CA ILE A 93 11.82 -0.49 -15.63
C ILE A 93 10.78 0.06 -14.67
N ILE A 94 10.76 -0.41 -13.43
CA ILE A 94 9.84 0.07 -12.40
C ILE A 94 10.14 1.53 -12.01
N ILE A 95 11.41 1.88 -11.86
CA ILE A 95 11.84 3.26 -11.59
C ILE A 95 11.38 4.19 -12.72
N ASP A 96 11.62 3.82 -13.97
CA ASP A 96 11.21 4.60 -15.13
C ASP A 96 9.69 4.78 -15.19
N GLU A 97 8.93 3.71 -14.87
CA GLU A 97 7.46 3.76 -14.84
C GLU A 97 6.94 4.72 -13.78
N ILE A 98 7.52 4.69 -12.57
CA ILE A 98 7.14 5.57 -11.46
C ILE A 98 7.54 7.01 -11.79
N ALA A 99 8.77 7.25 -12.24
CA ALA A 99 9.27 8.58 -12.59
C ALA A 99 8.46 9.24 -13.73
N SER A 100 7.83 8.43 -14.58
CA SER A 100 6.97 8.91 -15.68
C SER A 100 5.52 9.18 -15.26
N ASP A 101 5.16 9.00 -13.98
CA ASP A 101 3.81 9.31 -13.51
C ASP A 101 3.64 10.84 -13.34
N ARG A 102 2.71 11.41 -14.12
CA ARG A 102 2.41 12.86 -14.08
C ARG A 102 1.74 13.33 -12.78
N ASN A 103 1.40 12.40 -11.89
CA ASN A 103 0.78 12.73 -10.60
C ASN A 103 1.79 12.94 -9.48
N ILE A 104 3.06 12.70 -9.74
CA ILE A 104 4.14 12.88 -8.77
C ILE A 104 5.21 13.83 -9.31
N THR A 105 5.87 14.49 -8.39
CA THR A 105 7.02 15.38 -8.64
C THR A 105 8.12 15.09 -7.63
N ASN A 106 9.31 15.65 -7.82
CA ASN A 106 10.45 15.49 -6.90
C ASN A 106 10.76 14.01 -6.60
N PHE A 107 10.59 13.15 -7.63
CA PHE A 107 10.92 11.73 -7.50
C PHE A 107 12.43 11.56 -7.33
N ASN A 108 12.83 10.90 -6.26
CA ASN A 108 14.23 10.66 -5.92
C ASN A 108 14.43 9.23 -5.41
N VAL A 109 15.29 8.46 -6.08
CA VAL A 109 15.70 7.12 -5.65
C VAL A 109 16.82 7.24 -4.63
N ILE A 110 16.58 6.70 -3.43
CA ILE A 110 17.54 6.67 -2.32
C ILE A 110 18.38 5.39 -2.36
N GLU A 111 17.74 4.27 -2.68
CA GLU A 111 18.37 2.95 -2.74
C GLU A 111 17.77 2.10 -3.86
N ASN A 112 18.61 1.34 -4.55
CA ASN A 112 18.19 0.32 -5.52
C ASN A 112 19.18 -0.84 -5.42
N THR A 113 18.75 -1.95 -4.78
CA THR A 113 19.61 -3.09 -4.47
C THR A 113 18.93 -4.41 -4.81
N PRO A 114 19.69 -5.48 -5.11
CA PRO A 114 19.13 -6.83 -5.14
C PRO A 114 18.50 -7.21 -3.79
N ALA A 115 17.49 -8.05 -3.85
CA ALA A 115 16.82 -8.60 -2.66
C ALA A 115 16.35 -10.03 -2.92
N ILE A 116 16.13 -10.78 -1.85
CA ILE A 116 15.48 -12.10 -1.91
C ILE A 116 14.11 -11.97 -1.25
N ILE A 117 13.06 -12.39 -1.95
CA ILE A 117 11.68 -12.38 -1.47
C ILE A 117 11.13 -13.79 -1.63
N ASP A 118 10.79 -14.46 -0.53
CA ASP A 118 10.33 -15.86 -0.51
C ASP A 118 11.21 -16.80 -1.36
N GLY A 119 12.54 -16.69 -1.23
CA GLY A 119 13.50 -17.47 -2.01
C GLY A 119 13.72 -17.00 -3.46
N HIS A 120 12.95 -16.06 -3.97
CA HIS A 120 13.08 -15.54 -5.33
C HIS A 120 14.04 -14.36 -5.41
N ALA A 121 14.90 -14.37 -6.43
CA ALA A 121 15.77 -13.25 -6.73
C ALA A 121 14.93 -12.06 -7.25
N GLY A 122 15.00 -10.96 -6.55
CA GLY A 122 14.27 -9.74 -6.83
C GLY A 122 15.08 -8.50 -6.49
N PHE A 123 14.40 -7.38 -6.29
CA PHE A 123 15.01 -6.10 -5.99
C PHE A 123 14.24 -5.34 -4.90
N LYS A 124 14.96 -4.42 -4.26
CA LYS A 124 14.45 -3.43 -3.33
C LYS A 124 14.74 -2.03 -3.89
N ILE A 125 13.72 -1.17 -3.90
CA ILE A 125 13.87 0.25 -4.21
C ILE A 125 13.33 1.06 -3.03
N LEU A 126 14.13 1.98 -2.52
CA LEU A 126 13.70 3.01 -1.58
C LEU A 126 13.69 4.35 -2.31
N PHE A 127 12.57 5.05 -2.30
CA PHE A 127 12.45 6.35 -2.98
C PHE A 127 11.50 7.29 -2.25
N THR A 128 11.62 8.56 -2.58
CA THR A 128 10.68 9.60 -2.16
C THR A 128 10.06 10.28 -3.37
N TYR A 129 8.89 10.86 -3.18
CA TYR A 129 8.22 11.69 -4.17
C TYR A 129 7.25 12.67 -3.48
N MET A 130 6.83 13.67 -4.21
CA MET A 130 5.79 14.61 -3.77
C MET A 130 4.54 14.42 -4.64
N ASP A 131 3.37 14.35 -4.03
CA ASP A 131 2.10 14.31 -4.73
C ASP A 131 1.67 15.70 -5.22
N LYS A 132 0.56 15.77 -5.97
CA LYS A 132 0.00 17.05 -6.48
C LYS A 132 -0.48 18.02 -5.38
N LYS A 133 -0.66 17.54 -4.15
CA LYS A 133 -1.06 18.35 -3.01
C LYS A 133 0.13 18.86 -2.20
N GLY A 134 1.37 18.54 -2.63
CA GLY A 134 2.61 18.91 -1.94
C GLY A 134 2.99 17.99 -0.78
N SER A 135 2.28 16.87 -0.58
CA SER A 135 2.65 15.90 0.45
C SER A 135 3.83 15.05 0.00
N VAL A 136 4.84 14.92 0.85
CA VAL A 136 6.03 14.11 0.58
C VAL A 136 5.82 12.71 1.13
N PHE A 137 5.99 11.72 0.26
CA PHE A 137 5.91 10.31 0.57
C PHE A 137 7.26 9.62 0.45
N LYS A 138 7.47 8.59 1.26
CA LYS A 138 8.59 7.67 1.18
C LYS A 138 8.04 6.26 0.94
N THR A 139 8.62 5.57 -0.02
CA THR A 139 8.15 4.24 -0.44
C THR A 139 9.28 3.24 -0.38
N LEU A 140 9.03 2.12 0.28
CA LEU A 140 9.84 0.93 0.22
C LEU A 140 9.15 -0.09 -0.68
N TYR A 141 9.78 -0.46 -1.77
CA TYR A 141 9.22 -1.27 -2.84
C TYR A 141 10.08 -2.50 -3.06
N TYR A 142 9.49 -3.69 -3.00
CA TYR A 142 10.10 -4.95 -3.37
C TYR A 142 9.41 -5.51 -4.60
N GLY A 143 10.18 -6.12 -5.50
CA GLY A 143 9.62 -6.75 -6.69
C GLY A 143 10.45 -7.95 -7.14
N PHE A 144 9.79 -8.98 -7.65
CA PHE A 144 10.43 -10.17 -8.21
C PHE A 144 9.56 -10.77 -9.31
N ILE A 145 10.16 -11.61 -10.13
CA ILE A 145 9.47 -12.35 -11.20
C ILE A 145 9.49 -13.83 -10.80
N SER A 146 8.32 -14.44 -10.77
CA SER A 146 8.14 -15.88 -10.70
C SER A 146 7.33 -16.32 -11.93
N ASP A 147 7.88 -17.22 -12.72
CA ASP A 147 7.32 -17.67 -14.00
C ASP A 147 7.00 -16.50 -14.95
N ASN A 148 5.74 -16.30 -15.28
CA ASN A 148 5.26 -15.23 -16.16
C ASN A 148 4.55 -14.12 -15.38
N THR A 149 4.73 -14.09 -14.05
CA THR A 149 4.07 -13.13 -13.17
C THR A 149 5.11 -12.27 -12.44
N PHE A 150 4.88 -10.99 -12.45
CA PHE A 150 5.61 -10.03 -11.62
C PHE A 150 4.82 -9.76 -10.35
N PHE A 151 5.45 -10.00 -9.21
CA PHE A 151 4.92 -9.68 -7.89
C PHE A 151 5.60 -8.44 -7.34
N ASN A 152 4.83 -7.60 -6.66
CA ASN A 152 5.42 -6.50 -5.91
C ASN A 152 4.70 -6.28 -4.58
N LEU A 153 5.50 -5.94 -3.57
CA LEU A 153 5.07 -5.52 -2.25
C LEU A 153 5.61 -4.12 -2.03
N ARG A 154 4.77 -3.18 -1.66
CA ARG A 154 5.22 -1.83 -1.38
C ARG A 154 4.54 -1.25 -0.13
N TYR A 155 5.35 -0.63 0.70
CA TYR A 155 4.92 0.24 1.77
C TYR A 155 5.11 1.67 1.34
N ASN A 156 4.02 2.44 1.33
CA ASN A 156 4.02 3.86 1.01
C ASN A 156 3.46 4.63 2.19
N ALA A 157 4.18 5.63 2.66
CA ALA A 157 3.72 6.44 3.77
C ALA A 157 4.20 7.89 3.66
N ALA A 158 3.39 8.84 4.18
CA ALA A 158 3.81 10.22 4.32
C ALA A 158 5.08 10.28 5.20
N THR A 159 6.12 10.95 4.69
CA THR A 159 7.45 10.98 5.31
C THR A 159 7.40 11.50 6.73
N ARG A 160 6.58 12.51 6.95
CA ARG A 160 6.41 13.11 8.27
C ARG A 160 5.54 12.18 9.13
N HIS A 161 6.14 11.56 10.16
CA HIS A 161 5.48 10.73 11.17
C HIS A 161 5.11 9.30 10.74
N TYR A 162 4.51 9.07 9.56
CA TYR A 162 3.90 7.77 9.24
C TYR A 162 4.89 6.72 8.74
N TYR A 163 5.95 7.12 8.02
CA TYR A 163 6.89 6.16 7.45
C TYR A 163 7.63 5.37 8.53
N ASP A 164 8.25 6.06 9.47
CA ASP A 164 9.07 5.43 10.52
C ASP A 164 8.21 4.73 11.59
N LYS A 165 6.96 5.15 11.74
CA LYS A 165 6.01 4.59 12.70
C LYS A 165 5.70 3.12 12.43
N ASP A 166 5.45 2.74 11.18
CA ASP A 166 4.92 1.43 10.83
C ASP A 166 5.79 0.63 9.85
N ILE A 167 7.05 1.05 9.61
CA ILE A 167 7.98 0.33 8.73
C ILE A 167 8.27 -1.08 9.25
N VAL A 168 8.28 -1.29 10.56
CA VAL A 168 8.49 -2.60 11.19
C VAL A 168 7.34 -3.56 10.87
N ASP A 169 6.11 -3.07 10.89
CA ASP A 169 4.94 -3.86 10.52
C ASP A 169 5.04 -4.32 9.05
N PHE A 170 5.49 -3.44 8.16
CA PHE A 170 5.73 -3.82 6.76
C PHE A 170 6.82 -4.88 6.63
N GLN A 171 7.87 -4.81 7.41
CA GLN A 171 8.93 -5.85 7.41
C GLN A 171 8.39 -7.20 7.87
N GLN A 172 7.47 -7.23 8.85
CA GLN A 172 6.78 -8.47 9.26
C GLN A 172 5.94 -9.04 8.10
N ILE A 173 5.15 -8.19 7.42
CA ILE A 173 4.37 -8.59 6.23
C ILE A 173 5.29 -9.16 5.14
N LEU A 174 6.40 -8.48 4.84
CA LEU A 174 7.36 -8.92 3.83
C LEU A 174 7.99 -10.27 4.18
N ASN A 175 8.38 -10.46 5.43
CA ASN A 175 9.02 -11.69 5.90
C ASN A 175 8.05 -12.89 5.92
N SER A 176 6.76 -12.63 6.14
CA SER A 176 5.71 -13.65 6.13
C SER A 176 5.15 -13.95 4.74
N PHE A 177 5.55 -13.18 3.72
CA PHE A 177 5.06 -13.38 2.36
C PHE A 177 5.47 -14.75 1.83
N LYS A 178 4.48 -15.49 1.30
CA LYS A 178 4.66 -16.80 0.66
C LYS A 178 3.86 -16.86 -0.62
N LEU A 179 4.46 -17.35 -1.72
CA LEU A 179 3.69 -17.81 -2.87
C LEU A 179 2.93 -19.08 -2.50
N VAL A 180 1.67 -19.15 -2.91
CA VAL A 180 0.87 -20.37 -2.79
C VAL A 180 1.13 -21.17 -4.06
N GLU A 181 1.84 -22.30 -3.92
CA GLU A 181 2.00 -23.24 -5.02
C GLU A 181 0.63 -23.80 -5.39
N GLY A 182 0.24 -23.66 -6.65
CA GLY A 182 -1.01 -24.17 -7.20
C GLY A 182 -0.93 -25.65 -7.56
#